data_587ba6d839611c97571e695a0721b0ff
#
_entry.id   587ba6d839611c97571e695a0721b0ff
#
_cell.length_a   1.000
_cell.length_b   1.000
_cell.length_c   1.000
_cell.angle_alpha   90.00
_cell.angle_beta   90.00
_cell.angle_gamma   90.00
#
_symmetry.space_group_name_H-M   'P 1'
#
loop_
_entity.id
_entity.type
_entity.pdbx_description
1 polymer ?
#
loop_
_entity_poly.entity_id
_entity_poly.type
_entity_poly.pdbx_seq_one_letter_code
_entity_poly.pdbx_strand_id
1 'polypeptide(L)'
;MNKLDEIIAHKRTEVDRILPRMEKLRAAAALRNDYRSLYDALRYDETRLGLIAEVKKASPSAGVIQPNFDYLTIARTYEKGGATALSILTDEKYFQGRLEYMTAIRQEVSIPVLRKDFIIHEAQIYEAAVAGADAILLIVAALDQPTLEHLLEVATTFHLDVLMEVHDLPELERALATDVRILGINNRNLKSFTVDLATTELLAEEVPHDVILVSESGIKSVEDAQRVADAGADAILVGETLMRHEDPMAMARALRVEKTALEE
;
A
#
# COMPACT_ATOMS: atom_id res chain seq x y z
N MET A 1 -4.32 -22.60 11.13
CA MET A 1 -3.88 -21.21 11.22
C MET A 1 -3.30 -20.85 9.86
N ASN A 2 -3.89 -19.92 9.14
CA ASN A 2 -3.39 -19.47 7.84
C ASN A 2 -2.18 -18.53 8.03
N LYS A 3 -1.54 -18.10 6.93
CA LYS A 3 -0.32 -17.26 7.02
C LYS A 3 -0.60 -15.87 7.60
N LEU A 4 -1.77 -15.29 7.31
CA LEU A 4 -2.18 -14.01 7.88
C LEU A 4 -2.33 -14.11 9.39
N ASP A 5 -2.99 -15.16 9.90
CA ASP A 5 -3.16 -15.38 11.35
C ASP A 5 -1.81 -15.47 12.08
N GLU A 6 -0.82 -16.16 11.46
CA GLU A 6 0.54 -16.26 12.00
C GLU A 6 1.20 -14.88 12.08
N ILE A 7 1.09 -14.09 11.03
CA ILE A 7 1.65 -12.73 10.96
C ILE A 7 0.98 -11.84 12.02
N ILE A 8 -0.35 -11.85 12.11
CA ILE A 8 -1.10 -11.04 13.09
C ILE A 8 -0.75 -11.43 14.53
N ALA A 9 -0.62 -12.73 14.81
CA ALA A 9 -0.19 -13.20 16.14
C ALA A 9 1.20 -12.66 16.50
N HIS A 10 2.13 -12.62 15.54
CA HIS A 10 3.45 -12.03 15.75
C HIS A 10 3.35 -10.51 15.91
N LYS A 11 2.55 -9.83 15.08
CA LYS A 11 2.37 -8.38 15.11
C LYS A 11 1.86 -7.88 16.47
N ARG A 12 1.03 -8.67 17.16
CA ARG A 12 0.62 -8.36 18.55
C ARG A 12 1.81 -8.23 19.48
N THR A 13 2.81 -9.10 19.34
CA THR A 13 4.04 -9.02 20.17
C THR A 13 4.91 -7.81 19.82
N GLU A 14 4.84 -7.30 18.59
CA GLU A 14 5.49 -6.05 18.21
C GLU A 14 4.75 -4.83 18.78
N VAL A 15 3.42 -4.84 18.71
CA VAL A 15 2.57 -3.82 19.35
C VAL A 15 2.87 -3.70 20.83
N ASP A 16 2.98 -4.82 21.58
CA ASP A 16 3.33 -4.81 23.01
C ASP A 16 4.63 -4.04 23.31
N ARG A 17 5.58 -4.00 22.36
CA ARG A 17 6.83 -3.22 22.50
C ARG A 17 6.64 -1.72 22.21
N ILE A 18 5.61 -1.36 21.45
CA ILE A 18 5.28 0.02 21.12
C ILE A 18 4.46 0.67 22.22
N LEU A 19 3.54 -0.07 22.85
CA LEU A 19 2.61 0.43 23.85
C LEU A 19 3.25 1.29 24.97
N PRO A 20 4.42 0.95 25.56
CA PRO A 20 5.02 1.80 26.60
C PRO A 20 5.41 3.21 26.12
N ARG A 21 5.50 3.44 24.80
CA ARG A 21 5.83 4.73 24.19
C ARG A 21 4.64 5.39 23.51
N MET A 22 3.46 4.79 23.55
CA MET A 22 2.30 5.19 22.75
C MET A 22 1.93 6.66 22.96
N GLU A 23 1.83 7.13 24.20
CA GLU A 23 1.50 8.53 24.49
C GLU A 23 2.57 9.51 23.95
N LYS A 24 3.85 9.12 24.02
CA LYS A 24 4.92 9.92 23.46
C LYS A 24 4.85 9.97 21.94
N LEU A 25 4.55 8.86 21.30
CA LEU A 25 4.37 8.77 19.84
C LEU A 25 3.16 9.59 19.39
N ARG A 26 2.04 9.49 20.11
CA ARG A 26 0.83 10.27 19.85
C ARG A 26 1.11 11.77 19.92
N ALA A 27 1.78 12.23 20.99
CA ALA A 27 2.14 13.63 21.13
C ALA A 27 3.08 14.12 20.03
N ALA A 28 4.04 13.29 19.60
CA ALA A 28 4.96 13.63 18.50
C ALA A 28 4.24 13.64 17.14
N ALA A 29 3.35 12.67 16.89
CA ALA A 29 2.53 12.61 15.68
C ALA A 29 1.64 13.84 15.52
N ALA A 30 1.06 14.33 16.62
CA ALA A 30 0.21 15.52 16.62
C ALA A 30 0.96 16.84 16.28
N LEU A 31 2.29 16.84 16.34
CA LEU A 31 3.12 18.00 15.98
C LEU A 31 3.54 17.98 14.49
N ARG A 32 3.31 16.86 13.79
CA ARG A 32 3.69 16.73 12.39
C ARG A 32 2.71 17.49 11.49
N ASN A 33 3.23 18.20 10.49
CA ASN A 33 2.45 19.03 9.56
C ASN A 33 2.96 19.00 8.10
N ASP A 34 3.86 18.06 7.77
CA ASP A 34 4.51 17.96 6.45
C ASP A 34 3.98 16.79 5.60
N TYR A 35 2.71 16.42 5.78
CA TYR A 35 2.09 15.31 5.04
C TYR A 35 1.96 15.59 3.54
N ARG A 36 2.11 14.53 2.74
CA ARG A 36 1.86 14.51 1.29
C ARG A 36 0.64 13.62 1.06
N SER A 37 -0.39 14.16 0.43
CA SER A 37 -1.61 13.38 0.18
C SER A 37 -1.37 12.31 -0.86
N LEU A 38 -1.55 11.04 -0.49
CA LEU A 38 -1.59 9.92 -1.42
C LEU A 38 -2.83 10.02 -2.32
N TYR A 39 -3.96 10.41 -1.73
CA TYR A 39 -5.22 10.59 -2.45
C TYR A 39 -5.09 11.62 -3.57
N ASP A 40 -4.57 12.81 -3.28
CA ASP A 40 -4.41 13.87 -4.29
C ASP A 40 -3.37 13.46 -5.35
N ALA A 41 -2.28 12.79 -4.95
CA ALA A 41 -1.26 12.33 -5.88
C ALA A 41 -1.82 11.30 -6.88
N LEU A 42 -2.69 10.38 -6.44
CA LEU A 42 -3.32 9.39 -7.31
C LEU A 42 -4.38 9.99 -8.23
N ARG A 43 -5.02 11.09 -7.83
CA ARG A 43 -6.00 11.81 -8.66
C ARG A 43 -5.40 12.87 -9.59
N TYR A 44 -4.13 13.20 -9.41
CA TYR A 44 -3.50 14.31 -10.14
C TYR A 44 -3.49 14.10 -11.67
N ASP A 45 -3.30 12.87 -12.11
CA ASP A 45 -3.26 12.50 -13.54
C ASP A 45 -4.39 11.51 -13.85
N GLU A 46 -5.55 12.01 -14.18
CA GLU A 46 -6.72 11.19 -14.49
C GLU A 46 -6.61 10.47 -15.84
N THR A 47 -5.62 10.83 -16.67
CA THR A 47 -5.42 10.23 -18.00
C THR A 47 -4.54 8.99 -17.97
N ARG A 48 -3.75 8.81 -16.91
CA ARG A 48 -2.81 7.70 -16.79
C ARG A 48 -3.00 6.93 -15.50
N LEU A 49 -2.74 5.64 -15.59
CA LEU A 49 -2.72 4.75 -14.43
C LEU A 49 -1.66 5.21 -13.43
N GLY A 50 -2.08 5.44 -12.18
CA GLY A 50 -1.18 5.77 -11.08
C GLY A 50 -0.28 4.57 -10.74
N LEU A 51 0.96 4.82 -10.31
CA LEU A 51 1.89 3.76 -9.89
C LEU A 51 2.33 3.98 -8.45
N ILE A 52 1.94 3.06 -7.56
CA ILE A 52 2.52 2.91 -6.23
C ILE A 52 3.65 1.89 -6.35
N ALA A 53 4.89 2.36 -6.40
CA ALA A 53 6.05 1.49 -6.59
C ALA A 53 6.55 0.95 -5.23
N GLU A 54 6.59 -0.37 -5.07
CA GLU A 54 6.91 -1.02 -3.81
C GLU A 54 8.40 -1.33 -3.67
N VAL A 55 9.03 -0.80 -2.63
CA VAL A 55 10.42 -1.08 -2.22
C VAL A 55 10.40 -2.28 -1.28
N LYS A 56 10.76 -3.46 -1.80
CA LYS A 56 10.62 -4.75 -1.13
C LYS A 56 11.87 -5.62 -1.26
N LYS A 57 12.51 -5.94 -0.13
CA LYS A 57 13.69 -6.79 -0.08
C LYS A 57 13.35 -8.27 -0.25
N ALA A 58 12.31 -8.72 0.43
CA ALA A 58 11.90 -10.12 0.48
C ALA A 58 10.39 -10.25 0.64
N SER A 59 9.85 -11.45 0.38
CA SER A 59 8.47 -11.81 0.74
C SER A 59 8.37 -13.30 1.09
N PRO A 60 7.32 -13.71 1.83
CA PRO A 60 7.10 -15.13 2.16
C PRO A 60 7.00 -16.06 0.95
N SER A 61 6.48 -15.56 -0.17
CA SER A 61 6.29 -16.34 -1.41
C SER A 61 7.50 -16.37 -2.34
N ALA A 62 8.30 -15.29 -2.38
CA ALA A 62 9.42 -15.15 -3.32
C ALA A 62 10.80 -15.29 -2.65
N GLY A 63 10.86 -15.36 -1.31
CA GLY A 63 12.13 -15.31 -0.57
C GLY A 63 12.81 -13.94 -0.72
N VAL A 64 14.14 -13.92 -0.71
CA VAL A 64 14.93 -12.69 -0.95
C VAL A 64 14.87 -12.34 -2.44
N ILE A 65 14.29 -11.19 -2.76
CA ILE A 65 14.12 -10.69 -4.14
C ILE A 65 15.39 -9.94 -4.56
N GLN A 66 15.91 -9.09 -3.69
CA GLN A 66 17.09 -8.26 -3.96
C GLN A 66 18.14 -8.41 -2.84
N PRO A 67 19.19 -9.23 -3.05
CA PRO A 67 20.24 -9.41 -2.05
C PRO A 67 21.01 -8.12 -1.75
N ASN A 68 21.34 -7.34 -2.79
CA ASN A 68 22.01 -6.04 -2.69
C ASN A 68 20.96 -4.92 -2.61
N PHE A 69 20.26 -4.84 -1.46
CA PHE A 69 19.12 -3.96 -1.27
C PHE A 69 19.54 -2.55 -0.89
N ASP A 70 19.82 -1.72 -1.90
CA ASP A 70 19.99 -0.27 -1.73
C ASP A 70 18.65 0.44 -1.89
N TYR A 71 17.91 0.52 -0.78
CA TYR A 71 16.56 1.07 -0.76
C TYR A 71 16.48 2.54 -1.18
N LEU A 72 17.54 3.34 -0.96
CA LEU A 72 17.57 4.74 -1.37
C LEU A 72 17.72 4.89 -2.87
N THR A 73 18.63 4.13 -3.47
CA THR A 73 18.80 4.12 -4.94
C THR A 73 17.54 3.59 -5.62
N ILE A 74 16.91 2.54 -5.09
CA ILE A 74 15.66 1.99 -5.60
C ILE A 74 14.56 3.05 -5.56
N ALA A 75 14.36 3.71 -4.42
CA ALA A 75 13.32 4.73 -4.24
C ALA A 75 13.48 5.91 -5.22
N ARG A 76 14.70 6.44 -5.34
CA ARG A 76 15.03 7.51 -6.31
C ARG A 76 14.80 7.08 -7.77
N THR A 77 15.10 5.82 -8.09
CA THR A 77 14.90 5.25 -9.43
C THR A 77 13.41 5.18 -9.77
N TYR A 78 12.58 4.76 -8.81
CA TYR A 78 11.13 4.69 -8.99
C TYR A 78 10.52 6.08 -9.15
N GLU A 79 10.89 7.05 -8.30
CA GLU A 79 10.42 8.43 -8.44
C GLU A 79 10.82 9.03 -9.80
N LYS A 80 12.08 8.85 -10.25
CA LYS A 80 12.54 9.29 -11.59
C LYS A 80 11.83 8.54 -12.72
N GLY A 81 11.39 7.32 -12.49
CA GLY A 81 10.55 6.52 -13.37
C GLY A 81 9.11 7.01 -13.44
N GLY A 82 8.72 8.01 -12.65
CA GLY A 82 7.39 8.57 -12.64
C GLY A 82 6.42 7.86 -11.71
N ALA A 83 6.91 7.11 -10.71
CA ALA A 83 6.05 6.57 -9.66
C ALA A 83 5.24 7.70 -8.99
N THR A 84 3.95 7.50 -8.81
CA THR A 84 3.03 8.44 -8.16
C THR A 84 3.24 8.47 -6.64
N ALA A 85 3.55 7.31 -6.07
CA ALA A 85 3.87 7.13 -4.65
C ALA A 85 4.81 5.94 -4.46
N LEU A 86 5.41 5.83 -3.28
CA LEU A 86 6.20 4.66 -2.89
C LEU A 86 5.49 3.88 -1.78
N SER A 87 5.53 2.56 -1.87
CA SER A 87 5.12 1.64 -0.81
C SER A 87 6.37 1.02 -0.19
N ILE A 88 6.55 1.17 1.13
CA ILE A 88 7.74 0.70 1.83
C ILE A 88 7.37 -0.40 2.82
N LEU A 89 7.91 -1.60 2.60
CA LEU A 89 7.75 -2.71 3.55
C LEU A 89 8.48 -2.39 4.85
N THR A 90 7.74 -2.39 5.96
CA THR A 90 8.30 -2.15 7.30
C THR A 90 8.24 -3.39 8.20
N ASP A 91 7.53 -4.46 7.81
CA ASP A 91 7.56 -5.75 8.52
C ASP A 91 8.94 -6.39 8.44
N GLU A 92 9.56 -6.63 9.61
CA GLU A 92 10.93 -7.16 9.68
C GLU A 92 10.98 -8.66 9.46
N LYS A 93 10.08 -9.40 10.10
CA LYS A 93 10.17 -10.85 10.19
C LYS A 93 9.86 -11.56 8.87
N TYR A 94 8.83 -11.12 8.18
CA TYR A 94 8.32 -11.82 7.00
C TYR A 94 8.76 -11.19 5.68
N PHE A 95 9.08 -9.88 5.70
CA PHE A 95 9.44 -9.12 4.49
C PHE A 95 10.84 -8.53 4.55
N GLN A 96 11.58 -8.71 5.65
CA GLN A 96 12.90 -8.09 5.88
C GLN A 96 12.89 -6.56 5.65
N GLY A 97 11.72 -5.95 5.90
CA GLY A 97 11.53 -4.50 5.89
C GLY A 97 12.05 -3.86 7.17
N ARG A 98 12.05 -2.53 7.23
CA ARG A 98 12.37 -1.77 8.43
C ARG A 98 11.73 -0.39 8.38
N LEU A 99 11.31 0.09 9.55
CA LEU A 99 10.74 1.43 9.68
C LEU A 99 11.76 2.52 9.29
N GLU A 100 13.04 2.30 9.60
CA GLU A 100 14.14 3.21 9.25
C GLU A 100 14.32 3.37 7.74
N TYR A 101 14.02 2.34 6.93
CA TYR A 101 14.05 2.45 5.47
C TYR A 101 13.04 3.49 5.00
N MET A 102 11.82 3.45 5.54
CA MET A 102 10.77 4.42 5.21
C MET A 102 11.16 5.83 5.63
N THR A 103 11.67 6.02 6.85
CA THR A 103 12.12 7.32 7.36
C THR A 103 13.22 7.91 6.46
N ALA A 104 14.20 7.12 6.07
CA ALA A 104 15.28 7.58 5.19
C ALA A 104 14.79 7.89 3.77
N ILE A 105 13.93 7.02 3.19
CA ILE A 105 13.34 7.24 1.86
C ILE A 105 12.51 8.53 1.85
N ARG A 106 11.69 8.78 2.89
CA ARG A 106 10.84 9.96 2.98
C ARG A 106 11.61 11.27 2.89
N GLN A 107 12.87 11.29 3.35
CA GLN A 107 13.76 12.46 3.27
C GLN A 107 14.35 12.67 1.87
N GLU A 108 14.41 11.63 1.05
CA GLU A 108 15.07 11.62 -0.26
C GLU A 108 14.14 11.82 -1.44
N VAL A 109 12.84 11.55 -1.26
CA VAL A 109 11.83 11.65 -2.33
C VAL A 109 10.82 12.75 -2.04
N SER A 110 10.14 13.23 -3.08
CA SER A 110 9.11 14.28 -2.99
C SER A 110 7.69 13.72 -3.05
N ILE A 111 7.51 12.50 -3.53
CA ILE A 111 6.23 11.80 -3.65
C ILE A 111 5.77 11.18 -2.32
N PRO A 112 4.46 10.91 -2.14
CA PRO A 112 3.93 10.29 -0.93
C PRO A 112 4.54 8.92 -0.63
N VAL A 113 4.65 8.58 0.66
CA VAL A 113 5.20 7.31 1.14
C VAL A 113 4.16 6.56 1.96
N LEU A 114 3.79 5.37 1.51
CA LEU A 114 2.90 4.43 2.18
C LEU A 114 3.70 3.48 3.07
N ARG A 115 3.36 3.39 4.37
CA ARG A 115 3.81 2.30 5.25
C ARG A 115 3.05 1.02 4.91
N LYS A 116 3.72 0.07 4.26
CA LYS A 116 3.17 -1.26 3.96
C LYS A 116 3.53 -2.21 5.10
N ASP A 117 2.59 -2.41 6.00
CA ASP A 117 2.73 -3.24 7.21
C ASP A 117 1.36 -3.77 7.64
N PHE A 118 1.32 -4.69 8.60
CA PHE A 118 0.09 -5.21 9.20
C PHE A 118 -0.29 -4.36 10.42
N ILE A 119 -1.12 -3.34 10.19
CA ILE A 119 -1.55 -2.41 11.24
C ILE A 119 -2.80 -2.98 11.90
N ILE A 120 -2.72 -3.20 13.23
CA ILE A 120 -3.76 -3.78 14.06
C ILE A 120 -4.05 -2.97 15.33
N HIS A 121 -3.31 -1.87 15.54
CA HIS A 121 -3.44 -1.03 16.73
C HIS A 121 -3.03 0.40 16.43
N GLU A 122 -3.71 1.38 17.06
CA GLU A 122 -3.45 2.82 16.87
C GLU A 122 -2.01 3.27 17.18
N ALA A 123 -1.31 2.59 18.09
CA ALA A 123 0.08 2.88 18.40
C ALA A 123 1.00 2.76 17.16
N GLN A 124 0.68 1.85 16.21
CA GLN A 124 1.41 1.71 14.95
C GLN A 124 1.13 2.89 14.01
N ILE A 125 -0.07 3.51 14.08
CA ILE A 125 -0.42 4.71 13.31
C ILE A 125 0.39 5.90 13.80
N TYR A 126 0.47 6.10 15.11
CA TYR A 126 1.32 7.15 15.69
C TYR A 126 2.81 6.95 15.34
N GLU A 127 3.28 5.70 15.40
CA GLU A 127 4.64 5.35 15.00
C GLU A 127 4.87 5.64 13.51
N ALA A 128 3.92 5.29 12.62
CA ALA A 128 3.96 5.59 11.21
C ALA A 128 4.07 7.10 10.93
N ALA A 129 3.23 7.91 11.59
CA ALA A 129 3.25 9.35 11.47
C ALA A 129 4.61 9.94 11.89
N VAL A 130 5.14 9.53 13.04
CA VAL A 130 6.46 9.98 13.54
C VAL A 130 7.60 9.54 12.61
N ALA A 131 7.50 8.36 12.01
CA ALA A 131 8.50 7.85 11.07
C ALA A 131 8.40 8.47 9.68
N GLY A 132 7.41 9.32 9.40
CA GLY A 132 7.28 10.05 8.16
C GLY A 132 6.37 9.41 7.11
N ALA A 133 5.55 8.41 7.47
CA ALA A 133 4.53 7.90 6.55
C ALA A 133 3.53 8.99 6.16
N ASP A 134 3.13 9.03 4.92
CA ASP A 134 2.06 9.89 4.40
C ASP A 134 0.74 9.12 4.28
N ALA A 135 0.84 7.79 4.17
CA ALA A 135 -0.28 6.87 4.17
C ALA A 135 0.07 5.57 4.90
N ILE A 136 -0.97 4.83 5.27
CA ILE A 136 -0.88 3.50 5.89
C ILE A 136 -1.75 2.49 5.17
N LEU A 137 -1.48 1.20 5.40
CA LEU A 137 -2.31 0.09 4.94
C LEU A 137 -3.22 -0.39 6.07
N LEU A 138 -4.52 -0.55 5.79
CA LEU A 138 -5.44 -1.34 6.61
C LEU A 138 -5.95 -2.53 5.81
N ILE A 139 -5.75 -3.74 6.33
CA ILE A 139 -6.17 -4.99 5.68
C ILE A 139 -7.48 -5.45 6.31
N VAL A 140 -8.57 -5.44 5.55
CA VAL A 140 -9.92 -5.76 6.06
C VAL A 140 -10.00 -7.19 6.62
N ALA A 141 -9.31 -8.14 5.96
CA ALA A 141 -9.21 -9.53 6.44
C ALA A 141 -8.55 -9.69 7.82
N ALA A 142 -7.74 -8.71 8.25
CA ALA A 142 -6.98 -8.76 9.50
C ALA A 142 -7.71 -8.12 10.69
N LEU A 143 -8.83 -7.40 10.44
CA LEU A 143 -9.51 -6.54 11.41
C LEU A 143 -10.99 -6.87 11.52
N ASP A 144 -11.56 -6.79 12.70
CA ASP A 144 -13.02 -6.73 12.84
C ASP A 144 -13.53 -5.32 12.49
N GLN A 145 -14.85 -5.20 12.28
CA GLN A 145 -15.42 -3.94 11.79
C GLN A 145 -15.18 -2.76 12.75
N PRO A 146 -15.43 -2.89 14.06
CA PRO A 146 -15.17 -1.78 14.98
C PRO A 146 -13.71 -1.33 15.03
N THR A 147 -12.76 -2.29 14.93
CA THR A 147 -11.33 -1.97 14.90
C THR A 147 -10.95 -1.29 13.58
N LEU A 148 -11.49 -1.74 12.44
CA LEU A 148 -11.26 -1.14 11.13
C LEU A 148 -11.69 0.34 11.10
N GLU A 149 -12.92 0.61 11.57
CA GLU A 149 -13.49 1.96 11.66
C GLU A 149 -12.67 2.86 12.60
N HIS A 150 -12.32 2.35 13.78
CA HIS A 150 -11.49 3.08 14.74
C HIS A 150 -10.12 3.44 14.16
N LEU A 151 -9.43 2.50 13.53
CA LEU A 151 -8.10 2.77 12.95
C LEU A 151 -8.16 3.73 11.77
N LEU A 152 -9.23 3.69 10.96
CA LEU A 152 -9.48 4.66 9.90
C LEU A 152 -9.66 6.08 10.48
N GLU A 153 -10.48 6.22 11.52
CA GLU A 153 -10.70 7.50 12.21
C GLU A 153 -9.40 8.05 12.81
N VAL A 154 -8.62 7.21 13.49
CA VAL A 154 -7.32 7.61 14.03
C VAL A 154 -6.37 8.06 12.92
N ALA A 155 -6.23 7.31 11.82
CA ALA A 155 -5.37 7.68 10.70
C ALA A 155 -5.78 9.04 10.12
N THR A 156 -7.07 9.25 9.88
CA THR A 156 -7.63 10.51 9.37
C THR A 156 -7.36 11.67 10.33
N THR A 157 -7.54 11.47 11.64
CA THR A 157 -7.25 12.47 12.67
C THR A 157 -5.79 12.92 12.66
N PHE A 158 -4.86 12.02 12.32
CA PHE A 158 -3.44 12.30 12.20
C PHE A 158 -3.00 12.57 10.75
N HIS A 159 -3.92 12.93 9.86
CA HIS A 159 -3.67 13.32 8.47
C HIS A 159 -2.94 12.28 7.61
N LEU A 160 -3.07 11.00 7.96
CA LEU A 160 -2.58 9.90 7.14
C LEU A 160 -3.69 9.43 6.19
N ASP A 161 -3.38 9.33 4.91
CA ASP A 161 -4.25 8.63 3.98
C ASP A 161 -4.23 7.12 4.28
N VAL A 162 -5.32 6.42 3.94
CA VAL A 162 -5.45 4.98 4.18
C VAL A 162 -5.69 4.25 2.86
N LEU A 163 -4.79 3.32 2.51
CA LEU A 163 -5.06 2.29 1.52
C LEU A 163 -5.75 1.12 2.23
N MET A 164 -7.03 0.89 1.93
CA MET A 164 -7.82 -0.18 2.55
C MET A 164 -7.83 -1.40 1.63
N GLU A 165 -7.16 -2.49 2.04
CA GLU A 165 -6.95 -3.68 1.21
C GLU A 165 -8.06 -4.71 1.42
N VAL A 166 -8.65 -5.20 0.31
CA VAL A 166 -9.68 -6.23 0.25
C VAL A 166 -9.30 -7.35 -0.72
N HIS A 167 -9.87 -8.57 -0.54
CA HIS A 167 -9.57 -9.75 -1.33
C HIS A 167 -10.80 -10.41 -1.95
N ASP A 168 -11.99 -10.09 -1.46
CA ASP A 168 -13.25 -10.65 -1.93
C ASP A 168 -14.41 -9.68 -1.69
N LEU A 169 -15.59 -10.03 -2.21
CA LEU A 169 -16.78 -9.19 -2.10
C LEU A 169 -17.24 -8.93 -0.65
N PRO A 170 -17.26 -9.91 0.27
CA PRO A 170 -17.57 -9.64 1.67
C PRO A 170 -16.64 -8.64 2.35
N GLU A 171 -15.35 -8.66 2.01
CA GLU A 171 -14.38 -7.66 2.52
C GLU A 171 -14.60 -6.28 1.87
N LEU A 172 -14.94 -6.25 0.58
CA LEU A 172 -15.30 -5.02 -0.14
C LEU A 172 -16.53 -4.36 0.49
N GLU A 173 -17.60 -5.10 0.74
CA GLU A 173 -18.80 -4.60 1.41
C GLU A 173 -18.49 -3.99 2.79
N ARG A 174 -17.59 -4.61 3.54
CA ARG A 174 -17.13 -4.10 4.84
C ARG A 174 -16.32 -2.81 4.69
N ALA A 175 -15.45 -2.71 3.68
CA ALA A 175 -14.69 -1.50 3.39
C ALA A 175 -15.61 -0.35 2.98
N LEU A 176 -16.56 -0.61 2.08
CA LEU A 176 -17.53 0.40 1.60
C LEU A 176 -18.55 0.84 2.66
N ALA A 177 -18.69 0.10 3.75
CA ALA A 177 -19.46 0.52 4.92
C ALA A 177 -18.72 1.60 5.78
N THR A 178 -17.47 1.93 5.42
CA THR A 178 -16.67 2.99 6.06
C THR A 178 -16.51 4.19 5.12
N ASP A 179 -15.89 5.28 5.61
CA ASP A 179 -15.53 6.45 4.78
C ASP A 179 -14.22 6.21 4.00
N VAL A 180 -14.09 5.03 3.36
CA VAL A 180 -12.90 4.68 2.56
C VAL A 180 -12.78 5.59 1.33
N ARG A 181 -11.56 6.09 1.07
CA ARG A 181 -11.27 6.95 -0.08
C ARG A 181 -10.31 6.32 -1.09
N ILE A 182 -9.48 5.37 -0.63
CA ILE A 182 -8.53 4.64 -1.45
C ILE A 182 -8.67 3.16 -1.11
N LEU A 183 -9.16 2.39 -2.06
CA LEU A 183 -9.42 0.96 -1.93
C LEU A 183 -8.39 0.17 -2.73
N GLY A 184 -7.77 -0.83 -2.10
CA GLY A 184 -6.86 -1.76 -2.75
C GLY A 184 -7.53 -3.12 -2.96
N ILE A 185 -7.65 -3.60 -4.20
CA ILE A 185 -8.04 -4.98 -4.49
C ILE A 185 -6.76 -5.80 -4.65
N ASN A 186 -6.51 -6.70 -3.71
CA ASN A 186 -5.35 -7.58 -3.76
C ASN A 186 -5.70 -8.87 -4.51
N ASN A 187 -5.13 -9.03 -5.70
CA ASN A 187 -5.31 -10.20 -6.57
C ASN A 187 -4.69 -11.49 -6.01
N ARG A 188 -3.97 -11.42 -4.90
CA ARG A 188 -3.39 -12.58 -4.22
C ARG A 188 -4.33 -13.13 -3.16
N ASN A 189 -4.81 -14.33 -3.36
CA ASN A 189 -5.57 -15.05 -2.34
C ASN A 189 -4.66 -15.37 -1.14
N LEU A 190 -4.99 -14.89 0.05
CA LEU A 190 -4.18 -15.06 1.27
C LEU A 190 -4.15 -16.51 1.81
N LYS A 191 -5.04 -17.39 1.33
CA LYS A 191 -5.12 -18.80 1.75
C LYS A 191 -4.31 -19.71 0.82
N SER A 192 -4.45 -19.52 -0.51
CA SER A 192 -3.81 -20.37 -1.52
C SER A 192 -2.55 -19.77 -2.12
N PHE A 193 -2.29 -18.48 -1.91
CA PHE A 193 -1.24 -17.68 -2.56
C PHE A 193 -1.33 -17.62 -4.08
N THR A 194 -2.42 -18.11 -4.67
CA THR A 194 -2.70 -17.91 -6.09
C THR A 194 -2.95 -16.44 -6.38
N VAL A 195 -2.56 -16.00 -7.58
CA VAL A 195 -2.74 -14.63 -8.03
C VAL A 195 -3.55 -14.66 -9.31
N ASP A 196 -4.66 -13.89 -9.35
CA ASP A 196 -5.54 -13.80 -10.51
C ASP A 196 -6.08 -12.37 -10.64
N LEU A 197 -5.77 -11.70 -11.76
CA LEU A 197 -6.23 -10.34 -12.05
C LEU A 197 -7.75 -10.25 -12.24
N ALA A 198 -8.42 -11.38 -12.50
CA ALA A 198 -9.87 -11.44 -12.53
C ALA A 198 -10.52 -10.99 -11.21
N THR A 199 -9.80 -11.04 -10.09
CA THR A 199 -10.27 -10.49 -8.81
C THR A 199 -10.53 -8.98 -8.91
N THR A 200 -9.60 -8.22 -9.50
CA THR A 200 -9.81 -6.80 -9.75
C THR A 200 -10.97 -6.58 -10.72
N GLU A 201 -11.04 -7.31 -11.83
CA GLU A 201 -12.09 -7.16 -12.83
C GLU A 201 -13.49 -7.38 -12.24
N LEU A 202 -13.65 -8.41 -11.40
CA LEU A 202 -14.93 -8.74 -10.77
C LEU A 202 -15.36 -7.75 -9.69
N LEU A 203 -14.42 -7.26 -8.89
CA LEU A 203 -14.74 -6.38 -7.76
C LEU A 203 -14.81 -4.91 -8.15
N ALA A 204 -14.14 -4.50 -9.22
CA ALA A 204 -14.11 -3.12 -9.68
C ALA A 204 -15.52 -2.57 -10.03
N GLU A 205 -16.40 -3.43 -10.55
CA GLU A 205 -17.80 -3.08 -10.90
C GLU A 205 -18.62 -2.62 -9.68
N GLU A 206 -18.22 -3.02 -8.48
CA GLU A 206 -18.91 -2.71 -7.23
C GLU A 206 -18.29 -1.49 -6.49
N VAL A 207 -17.18 -0.92 -7.01
CA VAL A 207 -16.48 0.20 -6.37
C VAL A 207 -17.09 1.53 -6.85
N PRO A 208 -17.53 2.42 -5.93
CA PRO A 208 -18.04 3.74 -6.30
C PRO A 208 -16.98 4.59 -7.02
N HIS A 209 -17.38 5.39 -8.00
CA HIS A 209 -16.48 6.22 -8.81
C HIS A 209 -15.73 7.32 -8.04
N ASP A 210 -16.17 7.68 -6.86
CA ASP A 210 -15.51 8.66 -5.97
C ASP A 210 -14.44 8.04 -5.08
N VAL A 211 -14.34 6.70 -5.07
CA VAL A 211 -13.30 5.92 -4.39
C VAL A 211 -12.19 5.59 -5.37
N ILE A 212 -10.94 5.91 -5.03
CA ILE A 212 -9.77 5.54 -5.84
C ILE A 212 -9.55 4.03 -5.75
N LEU A 213 -9.53 3.35 -6.88
CA LEU A 213 -9.30 1.92 -6.98
C LEU A 213 -7.83 1.61 -7.31
N VAL A 214 -7.17 0.85 -6.44
CA VAL A 214 -5.79 0.36 -6.62
C VAL A 214 -5.81 -1.15 -6.82
N SER A 215 -5.25 -1.66 -7.93
CA SER A 215 -5.04 -3.09 -8.15
C SER A 215 -3.66 -3.51 -7.61
N GLU A 216 -3.65 -4.51 -6.71
CA GLU A 216 -2.43 -4.98 -6.06
C GLU A 216 -2.12 -6.44 -6.43
N SER A 217 -0.85 -6.78 -6.52
CA SER A 217 -0.34 -8.10 -6.89
C SER A 217 -0.70 -8.55 -8.32
N GLY A 218 0.22 -9.28 -8.95
CA GLY A 218 -0.05 -9.93 -10.24
C GLY A 218 0.31 -9.12 -11.47
N ILE A 219 0.61 -7.84 -11.36
CA ILE A 219 1.03 -7.00 -12.49
C ILE A 219 2.48 -7.34 -12.87
N LYS A 220 2.68 -7.98 -14.02
CA LYS A 220 3.98 -8.47 -14.51
C LYS A 220 4.40 -7.78 -15.80
N SER A 221 3.47 -7.21 -16.53
CA SER A 221 3.69 -6.60 -17.85
C SER A 221 2.83 -5.36 -18.04
N VAL A 222 3.06 -4.66 -19.16
CA VAL A 222 2.26 -3.50 -19.58
C VAL A 222 0.84 -3.94 -19.92
N GLU A 223 0.68 -5.14 -20.50
CA GLU A 223 -0.62 -5.72 -20.81
C GLU A 223 -1.44 -6.01 -19.55
N ASP A 224 -0.80 -6.48 -18.47
CA ASP A 224 -1.46 -6.66 -17.18
C ASP A 224 -1.93 -5.32 -16.61
N ALA A 225 -1.09 -4.28 -16.72
CA ALA A 225 -1.43 -2.93 -16.28
C ALA A 225 -2.62 -2.36 -17.08
N GLN A 226 -2.61 -2.54 -18.41
CA GLN A 226 -3.72 -2.13 -19.27
C GLN A 226 -5.02 -2.88 -18.92
N ARG A 227 -4.92 -4.20 -18.69
CA ARG A 227 -6.06 -5.03 -18.32
C ARG A 227 -6.78 -4.52 -17.06
N VAL A 228 -6.05 -4.15 -16.02
CA VAL A 228 -6.68 -3.62 -14.80
C VAL A 228 -7.13 -2.16 -14.95
N ALA A 229 -6.46 -1.36 -15.78
CA ALA A 229 -6.90 -0.01 -16.13
C ALA A 229 -8.23 -0.04 -16.89
N ASP A 230 -8.37 -0.97 -17.85
CA ASP A 230 -9.63 -1.18 -18.61
C ASP A 230 -10.77 -1.68 -17.71
N ALA A 231 -10.45 -2.35 -16.59
CA ALA A 231 -11.40 -2.75 -15.56
C ALA A 231 -11.79 -1.62 -14.59
N GLY A 232 -11.22 -0.41 -14.74
CA GLY A 232 -11.55 0.76 -13.94
C GLY A 232 -10.57 1.05 -12.79
N ALA A 233 -9.41 0.38 -12.72
CA ALA A 233 -8.40 0.74 -11.73
C ALA A 233 -7.83 2.14 -12.00
N ASP A 234 -7.70 2.95 -10.95
CA ASP A 234 -7.04 4.27 -11.00
C ASP A 234 -5.54 4.17 -10.84
N ALA A 235 -5.08 3.15 -10.12
CA ALA A 235 -3.68 2.92 -9.86
C ALA A 235 -3.36 1.43 -9.69
N ILE A 236 -2.06 1.12 -9.74
CA ILE A 236 -1.51 -0.21 -9.45
C ILE A 236 -0.45 -0.13 -8.36
N LEU A 237 -0.37 -1.17 -7.52
CA LEU A 237 0.73 -1.34 -6.58
C LEU A 237 1.63 -2.50 -7.06
N VAL A 238 2.89 -2.17 -7.41
CA VAL A 238 3.82 -3.10 -8.04
C VAL A 238 5.15 -3.14 -7.31
N GLY A 239 5.56 -4.35 -6.91
CA GLY A 239 6.83 -4.58 -6.23
C GLY A 239 7.74 -5.53 -7.00
N GLU A 240 7.42 -6.82 -7.04
CA GLU A 240 8.32 -7.87 -7.53
C GLU A 240 8.77 -7.63 -8.98
N THR A 241 7.87 -7.20 -9.84
CA THR A 241 8.16 -6.88 -11.24
C THR A 241 9.21 -5.80 -11.37
N LEU A 242 9.05 -4.69 -10.64
CA LEU A 242 10.02 -3.59 -10.64
C LEU A 242 11.35 -4.00 -10.02
N MET A 243 11.33 -4.73 -8.90
CA MET A 243 12.55 -5.18 -8.20
C MET A 243 13.39 -6.16 -9.00
N ARG A 244 12.80 -6.93 -9.93
CA ARG A 244 13.49 -7.92 -10.76
C ARG A 244 13.87 -7.41 -12.15
N HIS A 245 13.33 -6.24 -12.56
CA HIS A 245 13.55 -5.73 -13.91
C HIS A 245 14.97 -5.18 -14.07
N GLU A 246 15.60 -5.40 -15.24
CA GLU A 246 16.95 -4.89 -15.55
C GLU A 246 16.99 -3.35 -15.58
N ASP A 247 15.94 -2.72 -16.12
CA ASP A 247 15.75 -1.26 -16.08
C ASP A 247 14.42 -0.93 -15.36
N PRO A 248 14.43 -0.84 -14.02
CA PRO A 248 13.22 -0.57 -13.25
C PRO A 248 12.63 0.83 -13.50
N MET A 249 13.46 1.79 -13.93
CA MET A 249 12.97 3.13 -14.28
C MET A 249 12.15 3.11 -15.58
N ALA A 250 12.63 2.42 -16.61
CA ALA A 250 11.89 2.25 -17.86
C ALA A 250 10.59 1.47 -17.62
N MET A 251 10.64 0.40 -16.81
CA MET A 251 9.46 -0.38 -16.46
C MET A 251 8.43 0.42 -15.68
N ALA A 252 8.84 1.23 -14.71
CA ALA A 252 7.94 2.11 -13.97
C ALA A 252 7.19 3.08 -14.91
N ARG A 253 7.87 3.65 -15.90
CA ARG A 253 7.24 4.51 -16.93
C ARG A 253 6.25 3.75 -17.80
N ALA A 254 6.63 2.55 -18.23
CA ALA A 254 5.81 1.74 -19.13
C ALA A 254 4.52 1.24 -18.47
N LEU A 255 4.54 0.97 -17.16
CA LEU A 255 3.38 0.51 -16.39
C LEU A 255 2.31 1.62 -16.19
N ARG A 256 2.65 2.89 -16.40
CA ARG A 256 1.70 4.01 -16.34
C ARG A 256 0.99 4.16 -17.70
N VAL A 257 0.20 3.17 -18.05
CA VAL A 257 -0.60 3.14 -19.28
C VAL A 257 -1.66 4.25 -19.30
N GLU A 258 -2.17 4.58 -20.48
CA GLU A 258 -3.31 5.49 -20.62
C GLU A 258 -4.58 4.77 -20.13
N LYS A 259 -5.39 5.49 -19.35
CA LYS A 259 -6.70 5.00 -18.92
C LYS A 259 -7.69 5.20 -20.06
N THR A 260 -8.45 4.16 -20.37
CA THR A 260 -9.57 4.28 -21.31
C THR A 260 -10.61 5.20 -20.68
N ALA A 261 -10.98 6.29 -21.36
CA ALA A 261 -12.07 7.15 -20.89
C ALA A 261 -13.32 6.27 -20.75
N LEU A 262 -13.88 6.21 -19.55
CA LEU A 262 -15.21 5.61 -19.38
C LEU A 262 -16.19 6.47 -20.15
N GLU A 263 -16.85 5.91 -21.16
CA GLU A 263 -17.96 6.58 -21.84
C GLU A 263 -19.06 6.81 -20.79
N GLU A 264 -19.45 8.08 -20.59
CA GLU A 264 -20.55 8.50 -19.70
C GLU A 264 -21.92 7.93 -20.15
#